data_f58f6b20d14f881ad36e3c547fd7913d
#
_entry.id   f58f6b20d14f881ad36e3c547fd7913d
#
_cell.length_a   1.000
_cell.length_b   1.000
_cell.length_c   1.000
_cell.angle_alpha   90.00
_cell.angle_beta   90.00
_cell.angle_gamma   90.00
#
_symmetry.space_group_name_H-M   'P 1'
#
loop_
_entity.id
_entity.type
_entity.pdbx_description
1 polymer ?
#
loop_
_entity_poly.entity_id
_entity_poly.type
_entity_poly.pdbx_seq_one_letter_code
_entity_poly.pdbx_strand_id
1 'polypeptide(L)'
;MKLYKDIMPKILRENIIGLIIFLVIVIWFNYVLTNALHQNDGNKNSNISNHFLNNFHMTETDSKGEIKWILVGERLEKFPDSERSEVFMPKMKIKSSDTESWNITAKHALDPDSLFNSIYLTDNVVFDKFSH
;
A
#
# COMPACT_ATOMS: atom_id res chain seq x y z
N MET A 1 23.28 11.73 -61.59
CA MET A 1 22.61 11.67 -60.27
C MET A 1 21.67 12.88 -60.02
N LYS A 2 21.02 13.37 -61.08
CA LYS A 2 20.07 14.49 -61.01
C LYS A 2 18.63 14.12 -61.40
N LEU A 3 18.40 12.88 -61.84
CA LEU A 3 17.10 12.43 -62.37
C LEU A 3 16.11 11.87 -61.33
N TYR A 4 16.51 11.74 -60.06
CA TYR A 4 15.63 11.18 -59.02
C TYR A 4 14.83 12.23 -58.26
N LYS A 5 15.13 13.51 -58.47
CA LYS A 5 14.54 14.63 -57.71
C LYS A 5 13.23 15.14 -58.26
N ASP A 6 12.92 14.81 -59.53
CA ASP A 6 11.74 15.39 -60.21
C ASP A 6 10.55 14.45 -60.38
N ILE A 7 10.64 13.22 -59.84
CA ILE A 7 9.59 12.18 -60.04
C ILE A 7 8.74 11.98 -58.76
N MET A 8 9.06 12.62 -57.65
CA MET A 8 8.14 12.56 -56.50
C MET A 8 6.99 13.55 -56.70
N PRO A 9 5.76 13.09 -56.92
CA PRO A 9 4.62 13.99 -57.06
C PRO A 9 4.53 14.86 -55.77
N LYS A 10 4.25 16.13 -55.94
CA LYS A 10 4.16 17.14 -54.87
C LYS A 10 3.28 16.68 -53.70
N ILE A 11 2.26 15.89 -54.02
CA ILE A 11 1.34 15.25 -53.05
C ILE A 11 2.05 14.25 -52.13
N LEU A 12 3.03 13.49 -52.59
CA LEU A 12 3.77 12.53 -51.79
C LEU A 12 4.69 13.23 -50.77
N ARG A 13 5.29 14.34 -51.16
CA ARG A 13 6.16 15.15 -50.31
C ARG A 13 5.41 15.84 -49.19
N GLU A 14 4.22 16.34 -49.48
CA GLU A 14 3.35 16.97 -48.48
C GLU A 14 2.81 15.94 -47.44
N ASN A 15 2.49 14.73 -47.91
CA ASN A 15 2.07 13.63 -47.03
C ASN A 15 3.22 13.11 -46.16
N ILE A 16 4.47 13.05 -46.66
CA ILE A 16 5.66 12.65 -45.88
C ILE A 16 5.93 13.67 -44.79
N ILE A 17 5.83 14.97 -45.07
CA ILE A 17 6.01 16.01 -44.04
C ILE A 17 4.95 15.89 -42.96
N GLY A 18 3.68 15.69 -43.31
CA GLY A 18 2.59 15.45 -42.37
C GLY A 18 2.83 14.22 -41.49
N LEU A 19 3.33 13.13 -42.09
CA LEU A 19 3.64 11.89 -41.34
C LEU A 19 4.79 12.09 -40.36
N ILE A 20 5.82 12.84 -40.74
CA ILE A 20 6.95 13.17 -39.86
C ILE A 20 6.46 14.02 -38.68
N ILE A 21 5.64 15.04 -38.91
CA ILE A 21 5.09 15.89 -37.88
C ILE A 21 4.23 15.06 -36.91
N PHE A 22 3.40 14.18 -37.45
CA PHE A 22 2.58 13.27 -36.65
C PHE A 22 3.42 12.35 -35.76
N LEU A 23 4.49 11.75 -36.30
CA LEU A 23 5.44 10.92 -35.55
C LEU A 23 6.11 11.71 -34.39
N VAL A 24 6.54 12.93 -34.65
CA VAL A 24 7.15 13.79 -33.62
C VAL A 24 6.15 14.10 -32.51
N ILE A 25 4.89 14.38 -32.85
CA ILE A 25 3.83 14.63 -31.86
C ILE A 25 3.57 13.38 -30.99
N VAL A 26 3.52 12.19 -31.62
CA VAL A 26 3.31 10.92 -30.89
C VAL A 26 4.46 10.63 -29.94
N ILE A 27 5.71 10.81 -30.39
CA ILE A 27 6.92 10.63 -29.55
C ILE A 27 6.91 11.62 -28.37
N TRP A 28 6.62 12.90 -28.67
CA TRP A 28 6.54 13.93 -27.64
C TRP A 28 5.43 13.65 -26.62
N PHE A 29 4.26 13.21 -27.08
CA PHE A 29 3.14 12.85 -26.21
C PHE A 29 3.48 11.64 -25.33
N ASN A 30 4.11 10.60 -25.88
CA ASN A 30 4.59 9.47 -25.09
C ASN A 30 5.62 9.90 -24.04
N TYR A 31 6.54 10.79 -24.40
CA TYR A 31 7.54 11.31 -23.46
C TYR A 31 6.90 12.08 -22.31
N VAL A 32 5.93 12.95 -22.60
CA VAL A 32 5.18 13.70 -21.58
C VAL A 32 4.38 12.76 -20.70
N LEU A 33 3.68 11.78 -21.27
CA LEU A 33 2.88 10.81 -20.54
C LEU A 33 3.75 9.95 -19.62
N THR A 34 4.88 9.46 -20.12
CA THR A 34 5.83 8.65 -19.35
C THR A 34 6.41 9.45 -18.17
N ASN A 35 6.79 10.71 -18.41
CA ASN A 35 7.29 11.57 -17.34
C ASN A 35 6.21 11.95 -16.32
N ALA A 36 4.98 12.16 -16.76
CA ALA A 36 3.86 12.43 -15.84
C ALA A 36 3.53 11.23 -14.96
N LEU A 37 3.65 10.02 -15.50
CA LEU A 37 3.46 8.78 -14.74
C LEU A 37 4.63 8.51 -13.78
N HIS A 38 5.88 8.84 -14.17
CA HIS A 38 7.05 8.68 -13.31
C HIS A 38 7.15 9.76 -12.22
N GLN A 39 6.58 10.94 -12.41
CA GLN A 39 6.54 11.96 -11.37
C GLN A 39 5.64 11.59 -10.19
N ASN A 40 4.68 10.69 -10.38
CA ASN A 40 3.89 10.15 -9.26
C ASN A 40 4.64 9.10 -8.43
N ASP A 41 5.71 8.50 -8.95
CA ASP A 41 6.51 7.52 -8.19
C ASP A 41 7.69 8.14 -7.42
N GLY A 42 7.97 9.43 -7.62
CA GLY A 42 9.20 10.09 -7.12
C GLY A 42 9.17 10.61 -5.70
N ASN A 43 8.05 10.54 -4.97
CA ASN A 43 7.98 11.00 -3.59
C ASN A 43 7.26 9.99 -2.66
N LYS A 44 7.57 8.71 -2.84
CA LYS A 44 7.23 7.69 -1.85
C LYS A 44 8.19 7.84 -0.67
N ASN A 45 7.92 8.80 0.21
CA ASN A 45 8.33 8.70 1.59
C ASN A 45 7.60 7.49 2.18
N SER A 46 8.21 6.31 2.05
CA SER A 46 7.70 5.02 2.53
C SER A 46 7.41 4.98 4.05
N ASN A 47 7.64 6.09 4.73
CA ASN A 47 7.41 6.27 6.16
C ASN A 47 6.21 7.17 6.47
N ILE A 48 5.45 7.63 5.47
CA ILE A 48 4.25 8.44 5.72
C ILE A 48 3.04 7.51 5.74
N SER A 49 2.49 7.31 6.94
CA SER A 49 1.17 6.69 7.10
C SER A 49 0.11 7.58 6.45
N ASN A 50 -0.69 7.02 5.55
CA ASN A 50 -1.80 7.75 4.93
C ASN A 50 -3.15 7.41 5.55
N HIS A 51 -3.23 6.35 6.35
CA HIS A 51 -4.42 5.98 7.10
C HIS A 51 -4.06 5.71 8.54
N PHE A 52 -4.78 6.33 9.46
CA PHE A 52 -4.62 6.08 10.88
C PHE A 52 -5.98 6.03 11.59
N LEU A 53 -6.03 5.25 12.65
CA LEU A 53 -7.16 5.17 13.58
C LEU A 53 -6.65 5.53 14.97
N ASN A 54 -7.36 6.36 15.69
CA ASN A 54 -7.08 6.66 17.09
C ASN A 54 -8.09 5.95 17.98
N ASN A 55 -7.63 5.44 19.13
CA ASN A 55 -8.46 4.76 20.13
C ASN A 55 -9.37 3.71 19.50
N PHE A 56 -8.78 2.78 18.78
CA PHE A 56 -9.52 1.76 18.04
C PHE A 56 -9.76 0.50 18.88
N HIS A 57 -10.80 -0.23 18.49
CA HIS A 57 -11.18 -1.52 19.04
C HIS A 57 -11.53 -2.46 17.89
N MET A 58 -10.77 -3.55 17.77
CA MET A 58 -10.99 -4.58 16.76
C MET A 58 -11.34 -5.89 17.43
N THR A 59 -12.26 -6.64 16.86
CA THR A 59 -12.68 -7.95 17.36
C THR A 59 -12.75 -8.93 16.20
N GLU A 60 -12.12 -10.09 16.34
CA GLU A 60 -12.29 -11.21 15.44
C GLU A 60 -13.18 -12.27 16.09
N THR A 61 -14.11 -12.79 15.31
CA THR A 61 -14.99 -13.88 15.70
C THR A 61 -14.71 -15.13 14.86
N ASP A 62 -15.03 -16.30 15.39
CA ASP A 62 -15.00 -17.55 14.67
C ASP A 62 -16.25 -17.74 13.80
N SER A 63 -16.35 -18.90 13.11
CA SER A 63 -17.49 -19.25 12.27
C SER A 63 -18.82 -19.41 13.04
N LYS A 64 -18.77 -19.50 14.36
CA LYS A 64 -19.94 -19.60 15.23
C LYS A 64 -20.34 -18.25 15.82
N GLY A 65 -19.55 -17.19 15.52
CA GLY A 65 -19.75 -15.85 16.08
C GLY A 65 -19.13 -15.65 17.47
N GLU A 66 -18.33 -16.62 17.97
CA GLU A 66 -17.61 -16.46 19.23
C GLU A 66 -16.34 -15.63 19.06
N ILE A 67 -16.05 -14.79 20.06
CA ILE A 67 -14.87 -13.94 20.04
C ILE A 67 -13.60 -14.79 20.14
N LYS A 68 -12.72 -14.71 19.16
CA LYS A 68 -11.38 -15.31 19.15
C LYS A 68 -10.37 -14.41 19.84
N TRP A 69 -10.33 -13.15 19.42
CA TRP A 69 -9.47 -12.15 20.02
C TRP A 69 -10.06 -10.74 19.93
N ILE A 70 -9.58 -9.89 20.81
CA ILE A 70 -9.88 -8.46 20.85
C ILE A 70 -8.55 -7.73 20.86
N LEU A 71 -8.39 -6.72 20.01
CA LEU A 71 -7.24 -5.82 19.97
C LEU A 71 -7.71 -4.39 20.19
N VAL A 72 -7.17 -3.75 21.21
CA VAL A 72 -7.36 -2.33 21.50
C VAL A 72 -6.02 -1.63 21.40
N GLY A 73 -5.99 -0.44 20.87
CA GLY A 73 -4.78 0.37 20.79
C GLY A 73 -5.08 1.86 20.77
N GLU A 74 -4.09 2.65 21.16
CA GLU A 74 -4.20 4.11 21.12
C GLU A 74 -4.19 4.63 19.69
N ARG A 75 -3.36 4.01 18.84
CA ARG A 75 -3.22 4.41 17.44
C ARG A 75 -2.84 3.21 16.56
N LEU A 76 -3.45 3.14 15.41
CA LEU A 76 -3.08 2.24 14.32
C LEU A 76 -2.69 3.08 13.11
N GLU A 77 -1.55 2.80 12.52
CA GLU A 77 -1.07 3.44 11.31
C GLU A 77 -0.91 2.40 10.20
N LYS A 78 -1.46 2.67 9.04
CA LYS A 78 -1.30 1.83 7.85
C LYS A 78 -0.40 2.50 6.83
N PHE A 79 0.60 1.76 6.36
CA PHE A 79 1.58 2.22 5.38
C PHE A 79 1.29 1.57 4.03
N PRO A 80 0.82 2.32 3.04
CA PRO A 80 0.35 1.77 1.76
C PRO A 80 1.46 1.12 0.94
N ASP A 81 2.69 1.64 1.07
CA ASP A 81 3.83 1.18 0.27
C ASP A 81 4.42 -0.16 0.73
N SER A 82 4.14 -0.56 1.95
CA SER A 82 4.66 -1.80 2.55
C SER A 82 3.56 -2.77 2.99
N GLU A 83 2.29 -2.41 2.76
CA GLU A 83 1.12 -3.17 3.22
C GLU A 83 1.13 -3.48 4.74
N ARG A 84 2.06 -2.88 5.48
CA ARG A 84 2.20 -3.09 6.91
C ARG A 84 1.30 -2.16 7.71
N SER A 85 0.95 -2.59 8.91
CA SER A 85 0.30 -1.75 9.92
C SER A 85 1.11 -1.75 11.22
N GLU A 86 1.16 -0.60 11.88
CA GLU A 86 1.78 -0.43 13.18
C GLU A 86 0.73 -0.03 14.20
N VAL A 87 0.79 -0.67 15.37
CA VAL A 87 -0.13 -0.42 16.49
C VAL A 87 0.66 0.12 17.67
N PHE A 88 0.22 1.22 18.21
CA PHE A 88 0.79 1.85 19.39
C PHE A 88 -0.04 1.49 20.64
N MET A 89 0.65 1.13 21.70
CA MET A 89 0.08 0.69 22.98
C MET A 89 -0.98 -0.41 22.83
N PRO A 90 -0.66 -1.52 22.11
CA PRO A 90 -1.61 -2.60 21.91
C PRO A 90 -1.95 -3.32 23.22
N LYS A 91 -3.23 -3.61 23.38
CA LYS A 91 -3.76 -4.51 24.42
C LYS A 91 -4.58 -5.56 23.71
N MET A 92 -4.12 -6.80 23.76
CA MET A 92 -4.74 -7.92 23.06
C MET A 92 -5.28 -8.92 24.08
N LYS A 93 -6.52 -9.34 23.89
CA LYS A 93 -7.13 -10.44 24.64
C LYS A 93 -7.41 -11.58 23.67
N ILE A 94 -6.83 -12.75 23.92
CA ILE A 94 -7.01 -13.94 23.10
C ILE A 94 -7.72 -15.00 23.92
N LYS A 95 -8.83 -15.54 23.39
CA LYS A 95 -9.52 -16.69 23.96
C LYS A 95 -8.75 -17.95 23.59
N SER A 96 -8.22 -18.68 24.57
CA SER A 96 -7.50 -19.94 24.36
C SER A 96 -8.44 -21.15 24.49
N SER A 97 -9.40 -21.07 25.41
CA SER A 97 -10.46 -22.05 25.61
C SER A 97 -11.65 -21.37 26.28
N ASP A 98 -12.71 -22.11 26.58
CA ASP A 98 -13.89 -21.57 27.25
C ASP A 98 -13.60 -21.04 28.66
N THR A 99 -12.54 -21.54 29.29
CA THR A 99 -12.13 -21.18 30.65
C THR A 99 -10.82 -20.39 30.73
N GLU A 100 -10.13 -20.23 29.62
CA GLU A 100 -8.80 -19.59 29.60
C GLU A 100 -8.70 -18.48 28.57
N SER A 101 -8.11 -17.38 28.98
CA SER A 101 -7.77 -16.26 28.11
C SER A 101 -6.39 -15.71 28.42
N TRP A 102 -5.75 -15.15 27.42
CA TRP A 102 -4.49 -14.43 27.52
C TRP A 102 -4.73 -12.94 27.33
N ASN A 103 -4.21 -12.13 28.23
CA ASN A 103 -4.06 -10.70 28.01
C ASN A 103 -2.60 -10.40 27.68
N ILE A 104 -2.39 -9.71 26.58
CA ILE A 104 -1.06 -9.37 26.09
C ILE A 104 -1.03 -7.86 25.93
N THR A 105 -0.01 -7.23 26.49
CA THR A 105 0.22 -5.79 26.33
C THR A 105 1.63 -5.55 25.82
N ALA A 106 1.82 -4.50 25.03
CA ALA A 106 3.12 -4.05 24.58
C ALA A 106 3.10 -2.53 24.35
N LYS A 107 4.23 -1.92 24.06
CA LYS A 107 4.25 -0.53 23.60
C LYS A 107 4.02 -0.43 22.10
N HIS A 108 4.44 -1.45 21.36
CA HIS A 108 4.39 -1.45 19.92
C HIS A 108 4.01 -2.82 19.38
N ALA A 109 3.27 -2.84 18.28
CA ALA A 109 3.00 -4.03 17.51
C ALA A 109 3.14 -3.72 16.01
N LEU A 110 3.70 -4.67 15.27
CA LEU A 110 3.84 -4.64 13.83
C LEU A 110 3.04 -5.78 13.21
N ASP A 111 2.16 -5.45 12.31
CA ASP A 111 1.47 -6.38 11.44
C ASP A 111 2.05 -6.21 10.02
N PRO A 112 2.78 -7.20 9.48
CA PRO A 112 3.54 -7.05 8.24
C PRO A 112 2.68 -7.02 6.98
N ASP A 113 1.46 -7.57 7.03
CA ASP A 113 0.58 -7.73 5.87
C ASP A 113 -0.77 -7.00 6.03
N SER A 114 -0.98 -6.29 7.14
CA SER A 114 -2.23 -5.60 7.49
C SER A 114 -3.47 -6.51 7.52
N LEU A 115 -3.27 -7.83 7.65
CA LEU A 115 -4.33 -8.82 7.74
C LEU A 115 -4.55 -9.35 9.16
N PHE A 116 -3.68 -8.95 10.09
CA PHE A 116 -3.66 -9.38 11.50
C PHE A 116 -3.54 -10.90 11.71
N ASN A 117 -2.96 -11.60 10.71
CA ASN A 117 -2.66 -13.03 10.81
C ASN A 117 -1.43 -13.30 11.67
N SER A 118 -0.49 -12.36 11.67
CA SER A 118 0.76 -12.45 12.43
C SER A 118 1.11 -11.08 12.98
N ILE A 119 1.23 -10.96 14.29
CA ILE A 119 1.53 -9.70 14.96
C ILE A 119 2.84 -9.85 15.73
N TYR A 120 3.79 -8.98 15.46
CA TYR A 120 5.07 -8.90 16.18
C TYR A 120 4.97 -7.84 17.26
N LEU A 121 5.06 -8.25 18.50
CA LEU A 121 5.01 -7.35 19.66
C LEU A 121 6.42 -6.98 20.09
N THR A 122 6.64 -5.70 20.36
CA THR A 122 7.91 -5.16 20.81
C THR A 122 7.72 -4.19 21.95
N ASP A 123 8.76 -4.00 22.73
CA ASP A 123 8.85 -3.07 23.85
C ASP A 123 7.88 -3.35 25.00
N ASN A 124 8.43 -3.82 26.11
CA ASN A 124 7.71 -4.13 27.34
C ASN A 124 6.51 -5.07 27.13
N VAL A 125 6.75 -6.19 26.44
CA VAL A 125 5.71 -7.20 26.21
C VAL A 125 5.43 -7.95 27.51
N VAL A 126 4.16 -7.94 27.94
CA VAL A 126 3.67 -8.64 29.12
C VAL A 126 2.56 -9.59 28.70
N PHE A 127 2.65 -10.82 29.21
CA PHE A 127 1.66 -11.88 29.02
C PHE A 127 1.06 -12.28 30.36
N ASP A 128 -0.26 -12.11 30.51
CA ASP A 128 -1.00 -12.52 31.68
C ASP A 128 -2.04 -13.57 31.28
N LYS A 129 -1.96 -14.73 31.94
CA LYS A 129 -2.95 -15.79 31.72
C LYS A 129 -4.05 -15.69 32.78
N PHE A 130 -5.30 -15.72 32.36
CA PHE A 130 -6.47 -15.77 33.20
C PHE A 130 -7.20 -17.10 33.00
N SER A 131 -7.48 -17.79 34.09
CA SER A 131 -8.37 -18.95 34.16
C SER A 131 -9.59 -18.58 34.97
N HIS A 132 -10.77 -18.87 34.47
CA HIS A 132 -12.05 -18.70 35.14
C HIS A 132 -12.51 -19.98 35.79
#